data_c3fde4583166dcf4a962a778c2b8976c
#
_entry.id   c3fde4583166dcf4a962a778c2b8976c
#
_cell.length_a   1.000
_cell.length_b   1.000
_cell.length_c   1.000
_cell.angle_alpha   90.00
_cell.angle_beta   90.00
_cell.angle_gamma   90.00
#
_symmetry.space_group_name_H-M   'P 1'
#
loop_
_entity.id
_entity.type
_entity.pdbx_description
1 polymer ?
#
loop_
_entity_poly.entity_id
_entity_poly.type
_entity_poly.pdbx_seq_one_letter_code
_entity_poly.pdbx_strand_id
1 'polypeptide(L)'
;MNYLYSVAIFMLIYREKKDVLKRFKIYSRYVRKGKVMLTINQLMKYLRSKHNIAVKSNQAQDLRNMGYYHGFKGYRFIRVPNQRISFTSLDEIIALNKFDMQLKALFYPKVMFIENALKSYVIESTLKNAKSENLDVIFNKSITDYRSYTPGSDMYHKQYAKRMMLKGKINSALIRDYGNNKKTVNHFFDADKSIPIWAIFESLTLGEFGTFFACANSDVKLYTSATLHLPSNLDADGKITEYIIYALKDLRNAVAHNNIIFDTRFRTGKINQRLGTLLETEVGIANLDFKYIYTYIILLTYVLRKMGESKTICKQFLNTFLSLTDELRNQLPANVCNQILGTQQRSHLKQLQNFISNS
;
A
#
# COMPACT_ATOMS: atom_id res chain seq x y z
N MET A 1 -11.83 34.23 -16.81
CA MET A 1 -11.13 33.24 -15.94
C MET A 1 -12.03 32.55 -14.91
N ASN A 2 -13.24 33.03 -14.62
CA ASN A 2 -14.13 32.47 -13.57
C ASN A 2 -15.00 31.28 -13.99
N TYR A 3 -15.13 30.97 -15.28
CA TYR A 3 -16.02 29.90 -15.74
C TYR A 3 -15.39 28.46 -15.62
N LEU A 4 -14.07 28.37 -15.80
CA LEU A 4 -13.35 27.10 -15.69
C LEU A 4 -13.20 26.59 -14.24
N TYR A 5 -13.15 27.51 -13.28
CA TYR A 5 -13.12 27.17 -11.85
C TYR A 5 -14.45 26.58 -11.35
N SER A 6 -15.58 27.12 -11.84
CA SER A 6 -16.92 26.62 -11.48
C SER A 6 -17.18 25.22 -12.03
N VAL A 7 -16.69 24.89 -13.22
CA VAL A 7 -16.85 23.57 -13.84
C VAL A 7 -15.99 22.52 -13.13
N ALA A 8 -14.78 22.87 -12.69
CA ALA A 8 -13.91 21.93 -11.96
C ALA A 8 -14.48 21.59 -10.56
N ILE A 9 -15.01 22.58 -9.85
CA ILE A 9 -15.68 22.38 -8.55
C ILE A 9 -16.97 21.55 -8.73
N PHE A 10 -17.75 21.82 -9.78
CA PHE A 10 -18.97 21.07 -10.09
C PHE A 10 -18.66 19.58 -10.43
N MET A 11 -17.57 19.32 -11.15
CA MET A 11 -17.11 17.96 -11.47
C MET A 11 -16.61 17.19 -10.24
N LEU A 12 -15.93 17.85 -9.31
CA LEU A 12 -15.48 17.24 -8.05
C LEU A 12 -16.67 16.88 -7.15
N ILE A 13 -17.62 17.80 -6.98
CA ILE A 13 -18.87 17.56 -6.20
C ILE A 13 -19.72 16.48 -6.87
N TYR A 14 -19.74 16.39 -8.20
CA TYR A 14 -20.47 15.37 -8.94
C TYR A 14 -19.87 13.99 -8.83
N ARG A 15 -18.53 13.91 -8.73
CA ARG A 15 -17.80 12.64 -8.54
C ARG A 15 -17.99 12.08 -7.13
N GLU A 16 -17.92 12.92 -6.09
CA GLU A 16 -18.25 12.51 -4.72
C GLU A 16 -19.73 12.09 -4.57
N LYS A 17 -20.65 12.84 -5.17
CA LYS A 17 -22.08 12.41 -5.20
C LYS A 17 -22.29 11.10 -5.93
N LYS A 18 -21.54 10.81 -7.00
CA LYS A 18 -21.63 9.53 -7.72
C LYS A 18 -21.14 8.34 -6.90
N ASP A 19 -20.09 8.52 -6.11
CA ASP A 19 -19.56 7.47 -5.21
C ASP A 19 -20.46 7.29 -3.97
N VAL A 20 -21.01 8.35 -3.43
CA VAL A 20 -22.03 8.28 -2.38
C VAL A 20 -23.31 7.63 -2.92
N LEU A 21 -23.76 7.98 -4.13
CA LEU A 21 -24.90 7.35 -4.78
C LEU A 21 -24.66 5.90 -5.17
N LYS A 22 -23.42 5.52 -5.52
CA LYS A 22 -23.05 4.11 -5.73
C LYS A 22 -23.11 3.33 -4.41
N ARG A 23 -22.59 3.90 -3.33
CA ARG A 23 -22.69 3.31 -1.97
C ARG A 23 -24.16 3.23 -1.51
N PHE A 24 -24.97 4.27 -1.76
CA PHE A 24 -26.40 4.27 -1.49
C PHE A 24 -27.16 3.27 -2.38
N LYS A 25 -26.83 3.11 -3.66
CA LYS A 25 -27.44 2.10 -4.54
C LYS A 25 -27.07 0.67 -4.11
N ILE A 26 -25.87 0.45 -3.64
CA ILE A 26 -25.47 -0.84 -3.05
C ILE A 26 -26.26 -1.06 -1.76
N TYR A 27 -26.36 -0.06 -0.89
CA TYR A 27 -27.13 -0.11 0.35
C TYR A 27 -28.63 -0.32 0.07
N SER A 28 -29.22 0.43 -0.90
CA SER A 28 -30.62 0.29 -1.28
C SER A 28 -30.94 -1.04 -1.98
N ARG A 29 -30.00 -1.64 -2.72
CA ARG A 29 -30.13 -3.02 -3.24
C ARG A 29 -30.14 -4.07 -2.14
N TYR A 30 -29.40 -3.84 -1.04
CA TYR A 30 -29.45 -4.72 0.14
C TYR A 30 -30.78 -4.57 0.90
N VAL A 31 -31.28 -3.35 1.05
CA VAL A 31 -32.55 -3.05 1.72
C VAL A 31 -33.76 -3.54 0.88
N ARG A 32 -33.71 -3.40 -0.46
CA ARG A 32 -34.83 -3.86 -1.34
C ARG A 32 -34.99 -5.38 -1.44
N LYS A 33 -34.01 -6.18 -0.99
CA LYS A 33 -34.14 -7.65 -0.98
C LYS A 33 -34.67 -8.24 0.33
N GLY A 34 -35.19 -7.43 1.25
CA GLY A 34 -35.80 -7.92 2.49
C GLY A 34 -34.89 -8.77 3.38
N LYS A 35 -33.57 -8.66 3.23
CA LYS A 35 -32.62 -9.38 4.09
C LYS A 35 -32.50 -8.63 5.41
N VAL A 36 -33.25 -9.05 6.39
CA VAL A 36 -33.12 -8.63 7.78
C VAL A 36 -31.67 -8.88 8.22
N MET A 37 -31.04 -7.90 8.87
CA MET A 37 -29.72 -8.10 9.49
C MET A 37 -29.86 -9.19 10.55
N LEU A 38 -29.03 -10.21 10.46
CA LEU A 38 -29.05 -11.32 11.39
C LEU A 38 -28.44 -10.87 12.74
N THR A 39 -29.12 -11.22 13.83
CA THR A 39 -28.51 -11.15 15.18
C THR A 39 -27.33 -12.14 15.27
N ILE A 40 -26.47 -12.00 16.27
CA ILE A 40 -25.33 -12.92 16.46
C ILE A 40 -25.79 -14.38 16.52
N ASN A 41 -26.85 -14.69 17.25
CA ASN A 41 -27.38 -16.06 17.36
C ASN A 41 -27.91 -16.57 16.02
N GLN A 42 -28.61 -15.73 15.27
CA GLN A 42 -29.07 -16.08 13.92
C GLN A 42 -27.91 -16.28 12.96
N LEU A 43 -26.83 -15.48 13.11
CA LEU A 43 -25.62 -15.62 12.31
C LEU A 43 -24.89 -16.92 12.63
N MET A 44 -24.75 -17.27 13.91
CA MET A 44 -24.17 -18.57 14.31
C MET A 44 -24.97 -19.74 13.73
N LYS A 45 -26.32 -19.66 13.80
CA LYS A 45 -27.21 -20.65 13.16
C LYS A 45 -27.01 -20.70 11.66
N TYR A 46 -26.88 -19.55 11.00
CA TYR A 46 -26.66 -19.44 9.56
C TYR A 46 -25.32 -20.05 9.13
N LEU A 47 -24.24 -19.82 9.90
CA LEU A 47 -22.93 -20.45 9.64
C LEU A 47 -23.02 -21.98 9.71
N ARG A 48 -23.70 -22.53 10.71
CA ARG A 48 -23.89 -23.98 10.83
C ARG A 48 -24.74 -24.54 9.69
N SER A 49 -25.88 -23.93 9.39
CA SER A 49 -26.90 -24.48 8.48
C SER A 49 -26.65 -24.22 7.00
N LYS A 50 -25.99 -23.11 6.64
CA LYS A 50 -25.77 -22.69 5.25
C LYS A 50 -24.33 -22.79 4.78
N HIS A 51 -23.39 -22.83 5.71
CA HIS A 51 -21.97 -22.89 5.39
C HIS A 51 -21.29 -24.16 5.94
N ASN A 52 -22.02 -24.98 6.68
CA ASN A 52 -21.52 -26.20 7.32
C ASN A 52 -20.28 -25.95 8.20
N ILE A 53 -20.25 -24.79 8.89
CA ILE A 53 -19.16 -24.38 9.77
C ILE A 53 -19.58 -24.68 11.21
N ALA A 54 -18.80 -25.50 11.92
CA ALA A 54 -19.02 -25.73 13.33
C ALA A 54 -18.78 -24.45 14.14
N VAL A 55 -19.76 -24.06 14.95
CA VAL A 55 -19.71 -22.86 15.80
C VAL A 55 -20.12 -23.23 17.20
N LYS A 56 -19.26 -22.99 18.20
CA LYS A 56 -19.53 -23.25 19.62
C LYS A 56 -20.34 -22.08 20.22
N SER A 57 -21.16 -22.38 21.26
CA SER A 57 -22.01 -21.34 21.89
C SER A 57 -21.21 -20.21 22.52
N ASN A 58 -20.04 -20.49 23.09
CA ASN A 58 -19.14 -19.52 23.69
C ASN A 58 -18.43 -18.59 22.68
N GLN A 59 -18.49 -18.89 21.37
CA GLN A 59 -17.86 -18.09 20.32
C GLN A 59 -18.71 -16.89 19.84
N ALA A 60 -19.85 -16.65 20.48
CA ALA A 60 -20.71 -15.50 20.14
C ALA A 60 -19.96 -14.16 20.32
N GLN A 61 -19.08 -14.08 21.34
CA GLN A 61 -18.30 -12.87 21.59
C GLN A 61 -17.18 -12.69 20.55
N ASP A 62 -16.51 -13.76 20.16
CA ASP A 62 -15.48 -13.73 19.10
C ASP A 62 -16.08 -13.24 17.78
N LEU A 63 -17.25 -13.79 17.41
CA LEU A 63 -17.95 -13.39 16.20
C LEU A 63 -18.40 -11.92 16.23
N ARG A 64 -18.75 -11.41 17.41
CA ARG A 64 -19.09 -9.99 17.64
C ARG A 64 -17.87 -9.09 17.47
N ASN A 65 -16.74 -9.45 18.12
CA ASN A 65 -15.50 -8.68 18.12
C ASN A 65 -14.83 -8.65 16.75
N MET A 66 -14.83 -9.78 16.05
CA MET A 66 -14.30 -9.92 14.70
C MET A 66 -15.13 -9.16 13.66
N GLY A 67 -16.44 -8.98 13.93
CA GLY A 67 -17.39 -8.37 13.01
C GLY A 67 -17.77 -9.27 11.84
N TYR A 68 -19.03 -9.19 11.44
CA TYR A 68 -19.55 -10.06 10.38
C TYR A 68 -18.91 -9.78 9.00
N TYR A 69 -18.70 -8.51 8.67
CA TYR A 69 -18.17 -8.12 7.36
C TYR A 69 -16.66 -8.24 7.28
N HIS A 70 -15.92 -7.77 8.27
CA HIS A 70 -14.47 -7.89 8.35
C HIS A 70 -14.02 -9.26 8.86
N GLY A 71 -14.90 -10.00 9.54
CA GLY A 71 -14.65 -11.37 9.97
C GLY A 71 -15.02 -12.39 8.90
N PHE A 72 -16.12 -13.14 9.12
CA PHE A 72 -16.48 -14.28 8.27
C PHE A 72 -16.51 -13.96 6.77
N LYS A 73 -17.19 -12.88 6.35
CA LYS A 73 -17.29 -12.56 4.92
C LYS A 73 -15.97 -12.20 4.27
N GLY A 74 -15.08 -11.59 5.00
CA GLY A 74 -13.77 -11.18 4.52
C GLY A 74 -12.79 -12.34 4.37
N TYR A 75 -12.83 -13.32 5.29
CA TYR A 75 -11.86 -14.42 5.33
C TYR A 75 -12.29 -15.69 4.58
N ARG A 76 -13.55 -15.78 4.13
CA ARG A 76 -14.09 -16.99 3.49
C ARG A 76 -13.56 -17.31 2.09
N PHE A 77 -12.72 -16.47 1.50
CA PHE A 77 -12.16 -16.67 0.17
C PHE A 77 -10.75 -16.04 0.06
N ILE A 78 -9.98 -16.49 -0.92
CA ILE A 78 -8.66 -15.97 -1.23
C ILE A 78 -8.76 -15.09 -2.47
N ARG A 79 -8.38 -13.84 -2.36
CA ARG A 79 -8.34 -12.79 -3.42
C ARG A 79 -9.69 -12.54 -4.12
N VAL A 80 -10.32 -13.56 -4.65
CA VAL A 80 -11.56 -13.44 -5.42
C VAL A 80 -12.67 -14.34 -4.85
N PRO A 81 -13.94 -13.91 -4.89
CA PRO A 81 -15.06 -14.58 -4.20
C PRO A 81 -15.32 -16.05 -4.61
N ASN A 82 -14.87 -16.48 -5.79
CA ASN A 82 -15.00 -17.86 -6.26
C ASN A 82 -13.90 -18.79 -5.69
N GLN A 83 -12.80 -18.27 -5.17
CA GLN A 83 -11.75 -19.05 -4.49
C GLN A 83 -12.07 -19.18 -3.00
N ARG A 84 -13.09 -19.97 -2.68
CA ARG A 84 -13.51 -20.17 -1.29
C ARG A 84 -12.51 -21.01 -0.52
N ILE A 85 -12.32 -20.64 0.75
CA ILE A 85 -11.60 -21.45 1.74
C ILE A 85 -12.61 -22.43 2.37
N SER A 86 -12.28 -23.70 2.39
CA SER A 86 -13.13 -24.75 2.98
C SER A 86 -12.91 -24.83 4.49
N PHE A 87 -13.43 -23.84 5.23
CA PHE A 87 -13.42 -23.89 6.68
C PHE A 87 -14.44 -24.90 7.21
N THR A 88 -14.04 -25.65 8.23
CA THR A 88 -14.87 -26.61 8.94
C THR A 88 -15.37 -26.07 10.28
N SER A 89 -14.64 -25.12 10.86
CA SER A 89 -14.99 -24.54 12.17
C SER A 89 -14.80 -23.01 12.19
N LEU A 90 -15.47 -22.35 13.14
CA LEU A 90 -15.25 -20.93 13.41
C LEU A 90 -13.87 -20.67 14.01
N ASP A 91 -13.29 -21.65 14.71
CA ASP A 91 -11.93 -21.56 15.25
C ASP A 91 -10.90 -21.29 14.15
N GLU A 92 -11.02 -21.93 12.97
CA GLU A 92 -10.15 -21.70 11.82
C GLU A 92 -10.25 -20.25 11.28
N ILE A 93 -11.46 -19.69 11.28
CA ILE A 93 -11.69 -18.32 10.82
C ILE A 93 -11.11 -17.32 11.84
N ILE A 94 -11.26 -17.60 13.14
CA ILE A 94 -10.68 -16.81 14.21
C ILE A 94 -9.15 -16.84 14.12
N ALA A 95 -8.56 -18.00 13.86
CA ALA A 95 -7.12 -18.16 13.67
C ALA A 95 -6.60 -17.31 12.50
N LEU A 96 -7.29 -17.35 11.36
CA LEU A 96 -6.92 -16.55 10.19
C LEU A 96 -7.10 -15.03 10.44
N ASN A 97 -8.16 -14.63 11.15
CA ASN A 97 -8.35 -13.23 11.54
C ASN A 97 -7.22 -12.76 12.47
N LYS A 98 -6.86 -13.57 13.48
CA LYS A 98 -5.75 -13.27 14.39
C LYS A 98 -4.43 -13.13 13.63
N PHE A 99 -4.14 -14.05 12.72
CA PHE A 99 -2.97 -13.98 11.85
C PHE A 99 -2.93 -12.68 11.04
N ASP A 100 -4.03 -12.31 10.37
CA ASP A 100 -4.12 -11.09 9.59
C ASP A 100 -3.92 -9.81 10.42
N MET A 101 -4.44 -9.80 11.67
CA MET A 101 -4.22 -8.69 12.60
C MET A 101 -2.76 -8.61 13.07
N GLN A 102 -2.13 -9.74 13.34
CA GLN A 102 -0.71 -9.80 13.72
C GLN A 102 0.20 -9.40 12.55
N LEU A 103 -0.16 -9.77 11.31
CA LEU A 103 0.54 -9.28 10.11
C LEU A 103 0.49 -7.76 10.01
N LYS A 104 -0.68 -7.14 10.25
CA LYS A 104 -0.80 -5.67 10.23
C LYS A 104 0.10 -5.02 11.29
N ALA A 105 0.11 -5.57 12.50
CA ALA A 105 0.99 -5.10 13.57
C ALA A 105 2.48 -5.24 13.20
N LEU A 106 2.84 -6.32 12.51
CA LEU A 106 4.21 -6.57 12.05
C LEU A 106 4.63 -5.60 10.94
N PHE A 107 3.75 -5.33 9.97
CA PHE A 107 4.04 -4.49 8.81
C PHE A 107 4.01 -3.00 9.13
N TYR A 108 3.09 -2.54 9.97
CA TYR A 108 2.81 -1.12 10.18
C TYR A 108 4.06 -0.28 10.49
N PRO A 109 4.87 -0.59 11.51
CA PRO A 109 6.04 0.22 11.84
C PRO A 109 7.09 0.23 10.72
N LYS A 110 7.24 -0.88 9.99
CA LYS A 110 8.23 -0.99 8.91
C LYS A 110 7.82 -0.18 7.68
N VAL A 111 6.54 -0.23 7.32
CA VAL A 111 6.00 0.53 6.19
C VAL A 111 6.04 2.04 6.48
N MET A 112 5.70 2.46 7.69
CA MET A 112 5.77 3.87 8.10
C MET A 112 7.21 4.38 8.12
N PHE A 113 8.16 3.59 8.61
CA PHE A 113 9.58 3.93 8.56
C PHE A 113 10.07 4.12 7.10
N ILE A 114 9.75 3.17 6.22
CA ILE A 114 10.16 3.22 4.81
C ILE A 114 9.49 4.41 4.10
N GLU A 115 8.20 4.70 4.37
CA GLU A 115 7.51 5.87 3.81
C GLU A 115 8.26 7.16 4.14
N ASN A 116 8.60 7.37 5.42
CA ASN A 116 9.31 8.57 5.85
C ASN A 116 10.73 8.65 5.27
N ALA A 117 11.45 7.54 5.27
CA ALA A 117 12.79 7.48 4.70
C ALA A 117 12.79 7.80 3.20
N LEU A 118 11.88 7.17 2.40
CA LEU A 118 11.75 7.46 0.97
C LEU A 118 11.44 8.92 0.69
N LYS A 119 10.56 9.54 1.48
CA LYS A 119 10.29 10.99 1.37
C LYS A 119 11.56 11.79 1.59
N SER A 120 12.38 11.46 2.58
CA SER A 120 13.65 12.14 2.87
C SER A 120 14.67 11.98 1.75
N TYR A 121 14.87 10.79 1.21
CA TYR A 121 15.75 10.55 0.05
C TYR A 121 15.32 11.36 -1.17
N VAL A 122 14.03 11.45 -1.45
CA VAL A 122 13.50 12.22 -2.59
C VAL A 122 13.58 13.73 -2.35
N ILE A 123 13.40 14.20 -1.11
CA ILE A 123 13.63 15.61 -0.76
C ILE A 123 15.09 15.97 -1.03
N GLU A 124 16.04 15.20 -0.53
CA GLU A 124 17.46 15.44 -0.72
C GLU A 124 17.84 15.52 -2.22
N SER A 125 17.42 14.53 -3.02
CA SER A 125 17.70 14.51 -4.45
C SER A 125 17.07 15.68 -5.18
N THR A 126 15.84 16.07 -4.78
CA THR A 126 15.12 17.20 -5.37
C THR A 126 15.80 18.52 -5.04
N LEU A 127 16.19 18.74 -3.77
CA LEU A 127 16.89 19.96 -3.34
C LEU A 127 18.26 20.11 -4.02
N LYS A 128 19.00 19.00 -4.15
CA LYS A 128 20.28 18.96 -4.86
C LYS A 128 20.14 19.35 -6.33
N ASN A 129 19.10 18.88 -7.02
CA ASN A 129 18.84 19.18 -8.42
C ASN A 129 18.29 20.61 -8.62
N ALA A 130 17.28 21.00 -7.83
CA ALA A 130 16.64 22.32 -7.97
C ALA A 130 17.49 23.46 -7.39
N LYS A 131 18.35 23.18 -6.39
CA LYS A 131 19.06 24.17 -5.55
C LYS A 131 18.09 25.19 -4.93
N SER A 132 16.92 24.74 -4.51
CA SER A 132 15.85 25.56 -3.91
C SER A 132 14.83 24.65 -3.23
N GLU A 133 14.25 25.13 -2.13
CA GLU A 133 13.11 24.51 -1.47
C GLU A 133 11.74 25.02 -1.97
N ASN A 134 11.77 26.08 -2.81
CA ASN A 134 10.57 26.69 -3.37
C ASN A 134 9.92 25.77 -4.41
N LEU A 135 8.60 25.54 -4.26
CA LEU A 135 7.85 24.61 -5.09
C LEU A 135 7.88 24.98 -6.59
N ASP A 136 7.74 26.24 -6.94
CA ASP A 136 7.71 26.66 -8.36
C ASP A 136 9.08 26.48 -9.02
N VAL A 137 10.17 26.73 -8.30
CA VAL A 137 11.54 26.45 -8.77
C VAL A 137 11.73 24.95 -8.97
N ILE A 138 11.27 24.12 -8.03
CA ILE A 138 11.33 22.65 -8.11
C ILE A 138 10.52 22.16 -9.31
N PHE A 139 9.30 22.68 -9.52
CA PHE A 139 8.48 22.30 -10.67
C PHE A 139 9.16 22.62 -12.01
N ASN A 140 9.90 23.72 -12.09
CA ASN A 140 10.56 24.15 -13.32
C ASN A 140 11.88 23.41 -13.60
N LYS A 141 12.61 22.97 -12.56
CA LYS A 141 13.91 22.33 -12.68
C LYS A 141 13.86 20.82 -12.54
N SER A 142 13.10 20.31 -11.56
CA SER A 142 13.14 18.91 -11.15
C SER A 142 11.93 18.09 -11.61
N ILE A 143 10.72 18.69 -11.71
CA ILE A 143 9.49 17.98 -12.10
C ILE A 143 9.29 18.11 -13.62
N THR A 144 10.23 17.57 -14.36
CA THR A 144 10.36 17.81 -15.82
C THR A 144 10.52 16.52 -16.64
N ASP A 145 10.09 15.36 -16.11
CA ASP A 145 10.14 14.06 -16.82
C ASP A 145 9.49 14.13 -18.23
N TYR A 146 8.43 14.92 -18.39
CA TYR A 146 7.78 15.14 -19.68
C TYR A 146 8.74 15.65 -20.79
N ARG A 147 9.85 16.30 -20.42
CA ARG A 147 10.86 16.81 -21.39
C ARG A 147 11.72 15.69 -21.99
N SER A 148 11.66 14.48 -21.46
CA SER A 148 12.33 13.32 -22.06
C SER A 148 11.58 12.78 -23.31
N TYR A 149 10.40 13.33 -23.61
CA TYR A 149 9.59 12.95 -24.76
C TYR A 149 9.56 14.07 -25.80
N THR A 150 9.39 13.69 -27.08
CA THR A 150 9.28 14.65 -28.19
C THR A 150 8.11 15.60 -27.96
N PRO A 151 8.32 16.92 -27.98
CA PRO A 151 7.25 17.90 -27.82
C PRO A 151 6.10 17.65 -28.82
N GLY A 152 4.86 17.72 -28.32
CA GLY A 152 3.65 17.44 -29.14
C GLY A 152 3.28 15.98 -29.30
N SER A 153 4.12 15.02 -28.88
CA SER A 153 3.77 13.60 -28.88
C SER A 153 2.73 13.26 -27.82
N ASP A 154 1.97 12.15 -28.01
CA ASP A 154 0.99 11.67 -27.02
C ASP A 154 1.63 11.42 -25.66
N MET A 155 2.86 10.90 -25.61
CA MET A 155 3.59 10.68 -24.37
C MET A 155 3.98 11.99 -23.68
N TYR A 156 4.43 13.00 -24.45
CA TYR A 156 4.68 14.34 -23.91
C TYR A 156 3.42 14.93 -23.27
N HIS A 157 2.30 14.91 -23.99
CA HIS A 157 1.01 15.42 -23.48
C HIS A 157 0.56 14.68 -22.23
N LYS A 158 0.67 13.34 -22.24
CA LYS A 158 0.31 12.49 -21.10
C LYS A 158 1.15 12.83 -19.85
N GLN A 159 2.46 12.97 -19.98
CA GLN A 159 3.36 13.26 -18.86
C GLN A 159 3.20 14.72 -18.41
N TYR A 160 3.00 15.64 -19.31
CA TYR A 160 2.71 17.02 -18.95
C TYR A 160 1.37 17.15 -18.20
N ALA A 161 0.32 16.48 -18.66
CA ALA A 161 -0.96 16.41 -17.95
C ALA A 161 -0.81 15.79 -16.54
N LYS A 162 0.02 14.74 -16.39
CA LYS A 162 0.35 14.15 -15.08
C LYS A 162 1.00 15.17 -14.14
N ARG A 163 1.93 15.99 -14.67
CA ARG A 163 2.56 17.09 -13.93
C ARG A 163 1.55 18.16 -13.51
N MET A 164 0.63 18.57 -14.40
CA MET A 164 -0.43 19.52 -14.06
C MET A 164 -1.37 18.97 -12.97
N MET A 165 -1.78 17.71 -13.09
CA MET A 165 -2.59 17.04 -12.06
C MET A 165 -1.85 16.95 -10.71
N LEU A 166 -0.54 16.73 -10.72
CA LEU A 166 0.28 16.74 -9.49
C LEU A 166 0.21 18.11 -8.81
N LYS A 167 0.38 19.22 -9.56
CA LYS A 167 0.30 20.57 -8.98
C LYS A 167 -1.08 20.83 -8.35
N GLY A 168 -2.15 20.40 -9.02
CA GLY A 168 -3.51 20.47 -8.48
C GLY A 168 -3.70 19.64 -7.20
N LYS A 169 -3.14 18.42 -7.12
CA LYS A 169 -3.19 17.58 -5.93
C LYS A 169 -2.42 18.17 -4.75
N ILE A 170 -1.24 18.74 -4.99
CA ILE A 170 -0.47 19.44 -3.96
C ILE A 170 -1.31 20.59 -3.39
N ASN A 171 -1.86 21.46 -4.24
CA ASN A 171 -2.71 22.56 -3.79
C ASN A 171 -3.93 22.06 -2.99
N SER A 172 -4.59 21.00 -3.45
CA SER A 172 -5.72 20.40 -2.73
C SER A 172 -5.33 19.84 -1.37
N ALA A 173 -4.15 19.22 -1.24
CA ALA A 173 -3.62 18.74 0.03
C ALA A 173 -3.33 19.89 1.00
N LEU A 174 -2.72 20.97 0.52
CA LEU A 174 -2.45 22.17 1.33
C LEU A 174 -3.73 22.86 1.79
N ILE A 175 -4.73 23.02 0.90
CA ILE A 175 -6.03 23.59 1.25
C ILE A 175 -6.73 22.75 2.33
N ARG A 176 -6.73 21.42 2.18
CA ARG A 176 -7.28 20.48 3.17
C ARG A 176 -6.60 20.64 4.53
N ASP A 177 -5.27 20.65 4.55
CA ASP A 177 -4.48 20.67 5.77
C ASP A 177 -4.57 22.05 6.47
N TYR A 178 -4.64 23.15 5.71
CA TYR A 178 -4.92 24.48 6.23
C TYR A 178 -6.30 24.54 6.87
N GLY A 179 -7.35 24.06 6.17
CA GLY A 179 -8.71 24.02 6.70
C GLY A 179 -8.87 23.12 7.94
N ASN A 180 -7.98 22.13 8.11
CA ASN A 180 -7.93 21.26 9.28
C ASN A 180 -6.99 21.78 10.39
N ASN A 181 -6.52 23.01 10.31
CA ASN A 181 -5.63 23.65 11.28
C ASN A 181 -4.30 22.88 11.51
N LYS A 182 -3.75 22.27 10.46
CA LYS A 182 -2.47 21.57 10.58
C LYS A 182 -1.34 22.59 10.77
N LYS A 183 -0.74 22.60 11.97
CA LYS A 183 0.25 23.60 12.38
C LYS A 183 1.39 23.81 11.37
N THR A 184 1.88 22.73 10.77
CA THR A 184 2.97 22.77 9.79
C THR A 184 2.61 23.60 8.55
N VAL A 185 1.34 23.58 8.12
CA VAL A 185 0.86 24.33 6.94
C VAL A 185 0.47 25.75 7.33
N ASN A 186 -0.29 25.90 8.43
CA ASN A 186 -0.78 27.21 8.88
C ASN A 186 0.37 28.16 9.20
N HIS A 187 1.46 27.68 9.82
CA HIS A 187 2.62 28.50 10.14
C HIS A 187 3.18 29.28 8.94
N PHE A 188 3.18 28.66 7.75
CA PHE A 188 3.68 29.33 6.55
C PHE A 188 2.63 30.25 5.93
N PHE A 189 1.38 29.82 5.81
CA PHE A 189 0.31 30.64 5.23
C PHE A 189 -0.01 31.87 6.07
N ASP A 190 -0.11 31.73 7.41
CA ASP A 190 -0.41 32.82 8.32
C ASP A 190 0.73 33.86 8.38
N ALA A 191 1.95 33.44 8.03
CA ALA A 191 3.12 34.33 7.93
C ALA A 191 3.36 34.88 6.51
N ASP A 192 2.46 34.62 5.56
CA ASP A 192 2.59 34.95 4.12
C ASP A 192 3.91 34.48 3.51
N LYS A 193 4.34 33.26 3.90
CA LYS A 193 5.58 32.60 3.43
C LYS A 193 5.28 31.46 2.49
N SER A 194 6.16 31.26 1.51
CA SER A 194 6.10 30.06 0.67
C SER A 194 6.34 28.79 1.50
N ILE A 195 5.52 27.76 1.27
CA ILE A 195 5.66 26.47 1.96
C ILE A 195 6.84 25.71 1.36
N PRO A 196 7.83 25.31 2.15
CA PRO A 196 8.98 24.55 1.66
C PRO A 196 8.57 23.10 1.31
N ILE A 197 9.32 22.48 0.40
CA ILE A 197 9.00 21.14 -0.12
C ILE A 197 8.86 20.08 0.96
N TRP A 198 9.65 20.14 2.05
CA TRP A 198 9.56 19.19 3.14
C TRP A 198 8.20 19.26 3.87
N ALA A 199 7.65 20.48 4.08
CA ALA A 199 6.33 20.65 4.69
C ALA A 199 5.20 20.19 3.74
N ILE A 200 5.38 20.38 2.43
CA ILE A 200 4.47 19.86 1.41
C ILE A 200 4.43 18.31 1.47
N PHE A 201 5.58 17.65 1.60
CA PHE A 201 5.65 16.17 1.65
C PHE A 201 4.95 15.57 2.86
N GLU A 202 4.88 16.32 3.99
CA GLU A 202 4.07 15.93 5.15
C GLU A 202 2.55 15.96 4.88
N SER A 203 2.12 16.70 3.87
CA SER A 203 0.72 16.81 3.47
C SER A 203 0.32 15.81 2.38
N LEU A 204 1.29 15.22 1.68
CA LEU A 204 1.04 14.28 0.60
C LEU A 204 0.77 12.87 1.10
N THR A 205 -0.24 12.24 0.54
CA THR A 205 -0.42 10.80 0.63
C THR A 205 0.71 10.07 -0.11
N LEU A 206 0.98 8.81 0.24
CA LEU A 206 2.02 8.01 -0.44
C LEU A 206 1.78 7.87 -1.96
N GLY A 207 0.51 7.90 -2.40
CA GLY A 207 0.17 7.89 -3.83
C GLY A 207 0.47 9.22 -4.54
N GLU A 208 0.27 10.34 -3.88
CA GLU A 208 0.63 11.67 -4.40
C GLU A 208 2.14 11.85 -4.43
N PHE A 209 2.83 11.40 -3.38
CA PHE A 209 4.28 11.33 -3.33
C PHE A 209 4.84 10.45 -4.47
N GLY A 210 4.27 9.27 -4.73
CA GLY A 210 4.66 8.44 -5.87
C GLY A 210 4.45 9.15 -7.21
N THR A 211 3.38 9.96 -7.34
CA THR A 211 3.15 10.79 -8.53
C THR A 211 4.19 11.90 -8.67
N PHE A 212 4.61 12.51 -7.55
CA PHE A 212 5.68 13.50 -7.52
C PHE A 212 6.98 12.88 -8.06
N PHE A 213 7.40 11.75 -7.50
CA PHE A 213 8.60 11.04 -7.94
C PHE A 213 8.53 10.61 -9.41
N ALA A 214 7.39 10.10 -9.85
CA ALA A 214 7.19 9.71 -11.24
C ALA A 214 7.30 10.88 -12.24
N CYS A 215 6.97 12.12 -11.81
CA CYS A 215 7.13 13.34 -12.62
C CYS A 215 8.54 13.96 -12.51
N ALA A 216 9.40 13.48 -11.61
CA ALA A 216 10.76 13.96 -11.47
C ALA A 216 11.61 13.61 -12.69
N ASN A 217 12.61 14.43 -13.01
CA ASN A 217 13.56 14.18 -14.10
C ASN A 217 14.50 13.01 -13.76
N SER A 218 15.29 12.61 -14.75
CA SER A 218 16.25 11.51 -14.61
C SER A 218 17.31 11.75 -13.52
N ASP A 219 17.77 13.00 -13.37
CA ASP A 219 18.80 13.32 -12.38
C ASP A 219 18.33 13.05 -10.94
N VAL A 220 17.10 13.48 -10.62
CA VAL A 220 16.46 13.22 -9.32
C VAL A 220 16.28 11.72 -9.12
N LYS A 221 15.78 10.99 -10.13
CA LYS A 221 15.53 9.56 -10.06
C LYS A 221 16.82 8.77 -9.85
N LEU A 222 17.85 9.05 -10.65
CA LEU A 222 19.15 8.38 -10.59
C LEU A 222 19.88 8.68 -9.29
N TYR A 223 19.85 9.94 -8.82
CA TYR A 223 20.44 10.27 -7.53
C TYR A 223 19.74 9.54 -6.39
N THR A 224 18.41 9.48 -6.39
CA THR A 224 17.65 8.72 -5.38
C THR A 224 18.00 7.22 -5.43
N SER A 225 18.08 6.64 -6.63
CA SER A 225 18.46 5.24 -6.82
C SER A 225 19.88 4.97 -6.26
N ALA A 226 20.84 5.85 -6.56
CA ALA A 226 22.21 5.72 -6.08
C ALA A 226 22.32 5.84 -4.56
N THR A 227 21.62 6.80 -3.94
CA THR A 227 21.61 6.97 -2.47
C THR A 227 20.89 5.85 -1.75
N LEU A 228 19.93 5.17 -2.40
CA LEU A 228 19.30 3.93 -1.92
C LEU A 228 20.16 2.68 -2.21
N HIS A 229 21.35 2.83 -2.77
CA HIS A 229 22.23 1.72 -3.14
C HIS A 229 21.55 0.67 -4.04
N LEU A 230 20.66 1.11 -4.94
CA LEU A 230 20.05 0.23 -5.93
C LEU A 230 21.07 -0.06 -7.05
N PRO A 231 21.09 -1.29 -7.60
CA PRO A 231 22.06 -1.68 -8.61
C PRO A 231 21.80 -0.97 -9.94
N SER A 232 22.78 -0.21 -10.43
CA SER A 232 22.64 0.61 -11.65
C SER A 232 22.37 -0.21 -12.93
N ASN A 233 22.83 -1.46 -12.98
CA ASN A 233 22.57 -2.37 -14.09
C ASN A 233 21.08 -2.83 -14.16
N LEU A 234 20.36 -2.82 -13.04
CA LEU A 234 18.93 -3.13 -12.97
C LEU A 234 18.04 -1.88 -12.93
N ASP A 235 18.61 -0.72 -12.54
CA ASP A 235 17.89 0.55 -12.41
C ASP A 235 18.57 1.69 -13.18
N ALA A 236 18.93 1.45 -14.44
CA ALA A 236 19.61 2.41 -15.30
C ALA A 236 18.84 3.72 -15.55
N ASP A 237 17.54 3.75 -15.33
CA ASP A 237 16.67 4.93 -15.48
C ASP A 237 16.13 5.48 -14.14
N GLY A 238 16.55 4.91 -13.00
CA GLY A 238 16.15 5.33 -11.64
C GLY A 238 14.67 5.09 -11.30
N LYS A 239 13.93 4.27 -12.07
CA LYS A 239 12.49 4.07 -11.88
C LYS A 239 12.12 2.99 -10.87
N ILE A 240 13.05 2.19 -10.40
CA ILE A 240 12.77 1.13 -9.42
C ILE A 240 12.18 1.73 -8.13
N THR A 241 12.69 2.88 -7.68
CA THR A 241 12.13 3.58 -6.52
C THR A 241 10.65 3.93 -6.71
N GLU A 242 10.21 4.33 -7.92
CA GLU A 242 8.80 4.55 -8.23
C GLU A 242 7.98 3.27 -8.04
N TYR A 243 8.50 2.13 -8.50
CA TYR A 243 7.80 0.85 -8.38
C TYR A 243 7.72 0.36 -6.93
N ILE A 244 8.76 0.60 -6.13
CA ILE A 244 8.76 0.36 -4.68
C ILE A 244 7.68 1.21 -4.01
N ILE A 245 7.61 2.51 -4.28
CA ILE A 245 6.61 3.42 -3.70
C ILE A 245 5.19 2.92 -4.00
N TYR A 246 4.89 2.56 -5.24
CA TYR A 246 3.54 2.09 -5.60
C TYR A 246 3.20 0.72 -5.02
N ALA A 247 4.17 -0.20 -4.90
CA ALA A 247 3.95 -1.48 -4.24
C ALA A 247 3.65 -1.29 -2.74
N LEU A 248 4.38 -0.39 -2.08
CA LEU A 248 4.19 -0.08 -0.66
C LEU A 248 2.91 0.72 -0.39
N LYS A 249 2.49 1.58 -1.32
CA LYS A 249 1.28 2.40 -1.19
C LYS A 249 0.05 1.54 -0.89
N ASP A 250 -0.13 0.47 -1.63
CA ASP A 250 -1.30 -0.39 -1.47
C ASP A 250 -1.25 -1.16 -0.14
N LEU A 251 -0.09 -1.68 0.25
CA LEU A 251 0.12 -2.34 1.55
C LEU A 251 -0.08 -1.36 2.71
N ARG A 252 0.55 -0.17 2.65
CA ARG A 252 0.44 0.88 3.67
C ARG A 252 -1.02 1.27 3.91
N ASN A 253 -1.75 1.53 2.84
CA ASN A 253 -3.16 1.89 2.94
C ASN A 253 -4.01 0.75 3.52
N ALA A 254 -3.74 -0.50 3.12
CA ALA A 254 -4.45 -1.64 3.66
C ALA A 254 -4.22 -1.82 5.16
N VAL A 255 -2.98 -1.68 5.61
CA VAL A 255 -2.62 -1.78 7.02
C VAL A 255 -3.22 -0.63 7.83
N ALA A 256 -3.11 0.62 7.34
CA ALA A 256 -3.62 1.81 8.04
C ALA A 256 -5.16 1.84 8.15
N HIS A 257 -5.87 1.27 7.18
CA HIS A 257 -7.33 1.23 7.15
C HIS A 257 -7.92 -0.11 7.61
N ASN A 258 -7.13 -0.95 8.26
CA ASN A 258 -7.55 -2.27 8.74
C ASN A 258 -8.18 -3.16 7.66
N ASN A 259 -7.72 -3.06 6.41
CA ASN A 259 -8.14 -3.95 5.34
C ASN A 259 -7.50 -5.34 5.51
N ILE A 260 -8.07 -6.35 4.87
CA ILE A 260 -7.53 -7.71 4.87
C ILE A 260 -6.26 -7.76 4.03
N ILE A 261 -5.16 -8.28 4.59
CA ILE A 261 -3.85 -8.30 3.92
C ILE A 261 -3.27 -9.68 3.66
N PHE A 262 -3.74 -10.73 4.34
CA PHE A 262 -3.14 -12.07 4.28
C PHE A 262 -3.03 -12.65 2.85
N ASP A 263 -3.92 -12.27 1.95
CA ASP A 263 -4.00 -12.78 0.58
C ASP A 263 -3.70 -11.72 -0.50
N THR A 264 -3.18 -10.56 -0.10
CA THR A 264 -2.77 -9.45 -0.97
C THR A 264 -3.87 -8.86 -1.87
N ARG A 265 -5.17 -9.09 -1.56
CA ARG A 265 -6.32 -8.51 -2.30
C ARG A 265 -6.37 -6.98 -2.28
N PHE A 266 -5.58 -6.36 -1.43
CA PHE A 266 -5.46 -4.91 -1.32
C PHE A 266 -4.77 -4.27 -2.53
N ARG A 267 -4.09 -5.04 -3.36
CA ARG A 267 -3.41 -4.51 -4.55
C ARG A 267 -4.41 -3.92 -5.52
N THR A 268 -4.16 -2.68 -5.94
CA THR A 268 -5.00 -1.97 -6.91
C THR A 268 -4.54 -2.17 -8.35
N GLY A 269 -3.32 -2.70 -8.57
CA GLY A 269 -2.73 -2.94 -9.87
C GLY A 269 -1.72 -4.09 -9.89
N LYS A 270 -1.18 -4.36 -11.07
CA LYS A 270 -0.06 -5.30 -11.23
C LYS A 270 1.21 -4.65 -10.70
N ILE A 271 2.01 -5.42 -9.96
CA ILE A 271 3.37 -5.00 -9.60
C ILE A 271 4.23 -5.00 -10.88
N ASN A 272 5.07 -3.97 -11.01
CA ASN A 272 5.95 -3.87 -12.17
C ASN A 272 6.93 -5.05 -12.19
N GLN A 273 7.09 -5.68 -13.34
CA GLN A 273 7.96 -6.85 -13.51
C GLN A 273 9.42 -6.56 -13.14
N ARG A 274 9.92 -5.35 -13.44
CA ARG A 274 11.31 -4.95 -13.09
C ARG A 274 11.56 -4.99 -11.59
N LEU A 275 10.54 -4.68 -10.75
CA LEU A 275 10.67 -4.84 -9.30
C LEU A 275 10.78 -6.31 -8.89
N GLY A 276 10.04 -7.20 -9.55
CA GLY A 276 10.17 -8.65 -9.35
C GLY A 276 11.57 -9.12 -9.71
N THR A 277 12.05 -8.80 -10.91
CA THR A 277 13.39 -9.15 -11.39
C THR A 277 14.49 -8.63 -10.47
N LEU A 278 14.38 -7.38 -9.98
CA LEU A 278 15.31 -6.84 -9.00
C LEU A 278 15.41 -7.72 -7.76
N LEU A 279 14.26 -8.05 -7.15
CA LEU A 279 14.23 -8.85 -5.93
C LEU A 279 14.75 -10.28 -6.18
N GLU A 280 14.37 -10.88 -7.32
CA GLU A 280 14.86 -12.20 -7.72
C GLU A 280 16.39 -12.23 -7.86
N THR A 281 16.95 -11.22 -8.51
CA THR A 281 18.40 -11.12 -8.72
C THR A 281 19.16 -10.82 -7.43
N GLU A 282 18.73 -9.79 -6.70
CA GLU A 282 19.46 -9.28 -5.53
C GLU A 282 19.33 -10.17 -4.30
N VAL A 283 18.17 -10.82 -4.13
CA VAL A 283 17.91 -11.71 -2.97
C VAL A 283 18.23 -13.17 -3.30
N GLY A 284 18.38 -13.51 -4.58
CA GLY A 284 18.65 -14.88 -5.03
C GLY A 284 17.43 -15.79 -4.96
N ILE A 285 16.25 -15.27 -5.22
CA ILE A 285 14.97 -16.00 -5.16
C ILE A 285 14.38 -16.04 -6.58
N ALA A 286 13.97 -17.22 -7.04
CA ALA A 286 13.31 -17.35 -8.34
C ALA A 286 11.78 -17.44 -8.21
N ASN A 287 11.08 -16.96 -9.26
CA ASN A 287 9.61 -17.06 -9.39
C ASN A 287 8.84 -16.36 -8.25
N LEU A 288 9.20 -15.13 -7.91
CA LEU A 288 8.50 -14.33 -6.92
C LEU A 288 7.08 -13.97 -7.41
N ASP A 289 6.08 -14.29 -6.58
CA ASP A 289 4.69 -13.95 -6.86
C ASP A 289 4.11 -13.06 -5.74
N PHE A 290 3.79 -11.83 -6.08
CA PHE A 290 3.14 -10.86 -5.18
C PHE A 290 1.69 -11.22 -4.82
N LYS A 291 1.18 -12.37 -5.26
CA LYS A 291 -0.08 -12.94 -4.73
C LYS A 291 0.07 -13.43 -3.30
N TYR A 292 1.27 -13.67 -2.82
CA TYR A 292 1.55 -14.16 -1.49
C TYR A 292 2.11 -13.04 -0.61
N ILE A 293 1.61 -12.95 0.62
CA ILE A 293 2.01 -11.90 1.56
C ILE A 293 3.50 -11.97 1.94
N TYR A 294 4.12 -13.14 1.91
CA TYR A 294 5.54 -13.28 2.19
C TYR A 294 6.44 -12.54 1.18
N THR A 295 5.98 -12.31 -0.05
CA THR A 295 6.74 -11.51 -1.03
C THR A 295 6.88 -10.06 -0.58
N TYR A 296 5.92 -9.54 0.19
CA TYR A 296 6.06 -8.23 0.83
C TYR A 296 7.05 -8.24 2.00
N ILE A 297 7.22 -9.37 2.71
CA ILE A 297 8.33 -9.54 3.68
C ILE A 297 9.67 -9.41 2.97
N ILE A 298 9.82 -10.05 1.80
CA ILE A 298 11.03 -9.98 0.98
C ILE A 298 11.28 -8.54 0.51
N LEU A 299 10.28 -7.88 -0.05
CA LEU A 299 10.38 -6.48 -0.50
C LEU A 299 10.79 -5.54 0.63
N LEU A 300 10.07 -5.59 1.77
CA LEU A 300 10.36 -4.71 2.91
C LEU A 300 11.75 -4.96 3.48
N THR A 301 12.13 -6.22 3.63
CA THR A 301 13.47 -6.58 4.14
C THR A 301 14.58 -6.08 3.19
N TYR A 302 14.39 -6.25 1.88
CA TYR A 302 15.31 -5.73 0.88
C TYR A 302 15.47 -4.22 0.99
N VAL A 303 14.35 -3.49 1.01
CA VAL A 303 14.36 -2.02 1.10
C VAL A 303 14.99 -1.56 2.42
N LEU A 304 14.66 -2.18 3.55
CA LEU A 304 15.27 -1.88 4.84
C LEU A 304 16.79 -2.07 4.82
N ARG A 305 17.28 -3.16 4.20
CA ARG A 305 18.73 -3.39 4.05
C ARG A 305 19.40 -2.33 3.18
N LYS A 306 18.76 -1.92 2.08
CA LYS A 306 19.25 -0.82 1.22
C LYS A 306 19.23 0.54 1.94
N MET A 307 18.36 0.74 2.92
CA MET A 307 18.32 1.91 3.80
C MET A 307 19.29 1.82 5.00
N GLY A 308 20.11 0.77 5.10
CA GLY A 308 21.10 0.61 6.16
C GLY A 308 20.55 0.02 7.47
N GLU A 309 19.32 -0.49 7.51
CA GLU A 309 18.80 -1.18 8.70
C GLU A 309 19.69 -2.39 9.05
N SER A 310 19.89 -2.64 10.35
CA SER A 310 20.76 -3.70 10.83
C SER A 310 20.26 -5.09 10.44
N LYS A 311 21.21 -6.02 10.28
CA LYS A 311 20.90 -7.46 10.09
C LYS A 311 20.02 -8.00 11.22
N THR A 312 20.25 -7.55 12.44
CA THR A 312 19.49 -7.98 13.63
C THR A 312 18.02 -7.60 13.51
N ILE A 313 17.70 -6.35 13.15
CA ILE A 313 16.32 -5.88 12.97
C ILE A 313 15.64 -6.64 11.83
N CYS A 314 16.33 -6.85 10.70
CA CYS A 314 15.79 -7.61 9.58
C CYS A 314 15.56 -9.09 9.93
N LYS A 315 16.47 -9.73 10.70
CA LYS A 315 16.28 -11.10 11.21
C LYS A 315 15.08 -11.19 12.18
N GLN A 316 14.93 -10.22 13.09
CA GLN A 316 13.79 -10.18 13.99
C GLN A 316 12.47 -10.05 13.22
N PHE A 317 12.40 -9.18 12.22
CA PHE A 317 11.23 -9.00 11.36
C PHE A 317 10.87 -10.32 10.64
N LEU A 318 11.83 -10.99 10.04
CA LEU A 318 11.65 -12.29 9.38
C LEU A 318 11.23 -13.39 10.37
N ASN A 319 11.90 -13.51 11.51
CA ASN A 319 11.62 -14.54 12.52
C ASN A 319 10.22 -14.37 13.12
N THR A 320 9.79 -13.12 13.37
CA THR A 320 8.41 -12.86 13.81
C THR A 320 7.41 -13.33 12.75
N PHE A 321 7.63 -13.05 11.48
CA PHE A 321 6.76 -13.55 10.41
C PHE A 321 6.73 -15.09 10.35
N LEU A 322 7.88 -15.74 10.48
CA LEU A 322 7.97 -17.22 10.51
C LEU A 322 7.17 -17.79 11.69
N SER A 323 7.32 -17.22 12.88
CA SER A 323 6.55 -17.62 14.06
C SER A 323 5.03 -17.49 13.84
N LEU A 324 4.57 -16.37 13.24
CA LEU A 324 3.15 -16.17 12.91
C LEU A 324 2.64 -17.21 11.91
N THR A 325 3.43 -17.55 10.91
CA THR A 325 3.04 -18.57 9.91
C THR A 325 3.05 -19.99 10.49
N ASP A 326 3.93 -20.29 11.43
CA ASP A 326 3.94 -21.58 12.11
C ASP A 326 2.77 -21.71 13.09
N GLU A 327 2.41 -20.63 13.82
CA GLU A 327 1.19 -20.58 14.63
C GLU A 327 -0.06 -20.83 13.76
N LEU A 328 -0.15 -20.22 12.59
CA LEU A 328 -1.26 -20.43 11.66
C LEU A 328 -1.32 -21.89 11.17
N ARG A 329 -0.16 -22.49 10.86
CA ARG A 329 -0.06 -23.89 10.41
C ARG A 329 -0.51 -24.91 11.47
N ASN A 330 -0.35 -24.56 12.74
CA ASN A 330 -0.82 -25.40 13.85
C ASN A 330 -2.33 -25.32 14.06
N GLN A 331 -3.00 -24.28 13.51
CA GLN A 331 -4.43 -24.02 13.73
C GLN A 331 -5.29 -24.27 12.48
N LEU A 332 -4.70 -24.43 11.31
CA LEU A 332 -5.41 -24.65 10.06
C LEU A 332 -4.97 -25.93 9.37
N PRO A 333 -5.87 -26.58 8.61
CA PRO A 333 -5.51 -27.72 7.76
C PRO A 333 -4.40 -27.36 6.76
N ALA A 334 -3.50 -28.29 6.48
CA ALA A 334 -2.32 -28.08 5.63
C ALA A 334 -2.67 -27.58 4.22
N ASN A 335 -3.75 -28.07 3.63
CA ASN A 335 -4.24 -27.62 2.31
C ASN A 335 -4.68 -26.16 2.35
N VAL A 336 -5.34 -25.70 3.42
CA VAL A 336 -5.76 -24.31 3.59
C VAL A 336 -4.54 -23.41 3.79
N CYS A 337 -3.59 -23.83 4.64
CA CYS A 337 -2.33 -23.11 4.82
C CYS A 337 -1.55 -22.94 3.51
N ASN A 338 -1.46 -23.99 2.69
CA ASN A 338 -0.77 -23.93 1.41
C ASN A 338 -1.46 -23.01 0.39
N GLN A 339 -2.80 -22.93 0.41
CA GLN A 339 -3.53 -21.95 -0.40
C GLN A 339 -3.24 -20.49 0.01
N ILE A 340 -3.10 -20.22 1.31
CA ILE A 340 -2.87 -18.88 1.87
C ILE A 340 -1.40 -18.49 1.72
N LEU A 341 -0.49 -19.34 2.16
CA LEU A 341 0.93 -19.03 2.29
C LEU A 341 1.75 -19.39 1.04
N GLY A 342 1.24 -20.28 0.18
CA GLY A 342 1.99 -20.85 -0.94
C GLY A 342 2.93 -21.97 -0.49
N THR A 343 3.25 -22.87 -1.43
CA THR A 343 4.12 -24.05 -1.16
C THR A 343 5.60 -23.68 -1.11
N GLN A 344 6.01 -22.60 -1.75
CA GLN A 344 7.41 -22.16 -1.83
C GLN A 344 7.84 -21.22 -0.68
N GLN A 345 6.91 -20.80 0.19
CA GLN A 345 7.18 -19.81 1.23
C GLN A 345 8.43 -20.12 2.06
N ARG A 346 8.57 -21.34 2.57
CA ARG A 346 9.70 -21.71 3.43
C ARG A 346 11.03 -21.64 2.70
N SER A 347 11.08 -22.10 1.46
CA SER A 347 12.28 -22.04 0.62
C SER A 347 12.70 -20.59 0.35
N HIS A 348 11.76 -19.74 -0.07
CA HIS A 348 12.05 -18.33 -0.36
C HIS A 348 12.47 -17.55 0.90
N LEU A 349 11.87 -17.82 2.05
CA LEU A 349 12.27 -17.15 3.30
C LEU A 349 13.63 -17.64 3.83
N LYS A 350 14.03 -18.88 3.54
CA LYS A 350 15.40 -19.35 3.80
C LYS A 350 16.42 -18.62 2.94
N GLN A 351 16.11 -18.40 1.66
CA GLN A 351 16.97 -17.59 0.76
C GLN A 351 17.06 -16.13 1.24
N LEU A 352 15.94 -15.54 1.69
CA LEU A 352 15.94 -14.21 2.31
C LEU A 352 16.83 -14.16 3.57
N GLN A 353 16.81 -15.20 4.40
CA GLN A 353 17.68 -15.30 5.59
C GLN A 353 19.17 -15.30 5.21
N ASN A 354 19.52 -16.01 4.14
CA ASN A 354 20.89 -16.01 3.59
C ASN A 354 21.26 -14.61 3.08
N PHE A 355 20.38 -13.96 2.33
CA PHE A 355 20.57 -12.58 1.89
C PHE A 355 20.85 -11.64 3.06
N ILE A 356 20.03 -11.66 4.13
CA ILE A 356 20.24 -10.82 5.32
C ILE A 356 21.60 -11.09 5.97
N SER A 357 22.07 -12.33 5.95
CA SER A 357 23.35 -12.69 6.57
C SER A 357 24.54 -12.21 5.77
N ASN A 358 24.42 -12.14 4.45
CA ASN A 358 25.51 -11.80 3.51
C ASN A 358 25.52 -10.31 3.11
N SER A 359 24.40 -9.59 3.27
CA SER A 359 24.26 -8.17 2.85
C SER A 359 24.79 -7.17 3.86
#